data_584734be67baa7805946faa32edf1630
#
_entry.id   584734be67baa7805946faa32edf1630
#
_cell.length_a   1.000
_cell.length_b   1.000
_cell.length_c   1.000
_cell.angle_alpha   90.00
_cell.angle_beta   90.00
_cell.angle_gamma   90.00
#
_symmetry.space_group_name_H-M   'P 1'
#
loop_
_entity.id
_entity.type
_entity.pdbx_description
1 polymer ?
#
loop_
_entity_poly.entity_id
_entity_poly.type
_entity_poly.pdbx_seq_one_letter_code
_entity_poly.pdbx_strand_id
1 'polypeptide(L)'
;LCDAIELVTPGYNGANFSHIGLVVLENDTLKVLEAIPPKVMITNLYDFINRSFDKNRNPKVIVGRLKKKFTNSISNAVSYSKSKLDIPYDEVFLINNETYYCSELIYEAFLNDSIFELKPMTFLHPKTKDTLKVWKEYYSDLNTYIPEGNSGINPGIISLSNKIEIVHFYGIPSGMEK
;
A
#
# COMPACT_ATOMS: atom_id res chain seq x y z
N LEU A 1 9.51 6.52 9.58
CA LEU A 1 8.09 6.53 9.19
C LEU A 1 7.58 5.11 8.86
N CYS A 2 8.31 4.29 8.10
CA CYS A 2 7.87 2.92 7.73
C CYS A 2 7.45 2.08 8.93
N ASP A 3 8.22 2.06 10.02
CA ASP A 3 7.89 1.29 11.23
C ASP A 3 6.58 1.76 11.88
N ALA A 4 6.31 3.07 11.81
CA ALA A 4 5.06 3.64 12.33
C ALA A 4 3.86 3.27 11.46
N ILE A 5 4.05 3.21 10.14
CA ILE A 5 3.04 2.71 9.21
C ILE A 5 2.79 1.22 9.49
N GLU A 6 3.84 0.39 9.52
CA GLU A 6 3.74 -1.05 9.81
C GLU A 6 2.95 -1.32 11.10
N LEU A 7 3.13 -0.51 12.13
CA LEU A 7 2.47 -0.69 13.43
C LEU A 7 0.94 -0.54 13.37
N VAL A 8 0.44 0.28 12.47
CA VAL A 8 -0.99 0.61 12.34
C VAL A 8 -1.68 -0.01 11.12
N THR A 9 -0.96 -0.85 10.36
CA THR A 9 -1.46 -1.49 9.14
C THR A 9 -1.39 -3.02 9.19
N PRO A 10 -1.91 -3.68 10.23
CA PRO A 10 -1.94 -5.13 10.27
C PRO A 10 -2.80 -5.68 9.14
N GLY A 11 -2.38 -6.79 8.57
CA GLY A 11 -3.04 -7.41 7.43
C GLY A 11 -3.01 -8.93 7.49
N TYR A 12 -2.86 -9.55 6.35
CA TYR A 12 -2.91 -10.99 6.16
C TYR A 12 -2.00 -11.75 7.14
N ASN A 13 -2.57 -12.69 7.90
CA ASN A 13 -1.90 -13.50 8.94
C ASN A 13 -1.06 -12.65 9.91
N GLY A 14 -1.55 -11.48 10.31
CA GLY A 14 -0.84 -10.59 11.22
C GLY A 14 0.35 -9.84 10.62
N ALA A 15 0.62 -10.02 9.32
CA ALA A 15 1.67 -9.27 8.63
C ALA A 15 1.42 -7.76 8.68
N ASN A 16 2.46 -6.99 8.94
CA ASN A 16 2.45 -5.54 8.91
C ASN A 16 3.06 -5.05 7.61
N PHE A 17 2.41 -4.10 6.96
CA PHE A 17 2.83 -3.60 5.65
C PHE A 17 3.01 -2.09 5.69
N SER A 18 4.09 -1.60 5.08
CA SER A 18 4.34 -0.17 4.91
C SER A 18 4.09 0.32 3.48
N HIS A 19 4.01 -0.59 2.51
CA HIS A 19 3.93 -0.22 1.10
C HIS A 19 3.23 -1.27 0.23
N ILE A 20 2.73 -0.83 -0.93
CA ILE A 20 2.11 -1.67 -1.95
C ILE A 20 2.34 -1.08 -3.35
N GLY A 21 2.42 -1.95 -4.37
CA GLY A 21 2.45 -1.57 -5.77
C GLY A 21 1.70 -2.58 -6.63
N LEU A 22 1.39 -2.20 -7.86
CA LEU A 22 0.72 -3.03 -8.86
C LEU A 22 1.75 -3.60 -9.84
N VAL A 23 1.83 -4.93 -9.94
CA VAL A 23 2.68 -5.58 -10.95
C VAL A 23 2.11 -5.34 -12.33
N VAL A 24 2.95 -4.85 -13.23
CA VAL A 24 2.62 -4.57 -14.64
C VAL A 24 3.63 -5.22 -15.58
N LEU A 25 3.18 -5.57 -16.77
CA LEU A 25 4.07 -6.02 -17.84
C LEU A 25 4.38 -4.84 -18.77
N GLU A 26 5.65 -4.54 -18.96
CA GLU A 26 6.12 -3.48 -19.83
C GLU A 26 7.31 -3.95 -20.66
N ASN A 27 7.20 -3.91 -21.98
CA ASN A 27 8.21 -4.42 -22.90
C ASN A 27 8.71 -5.83 -22.51
N ASP A 28 7.76 -6.75 -22.31
CA ASP A 28 7.98 -8.13 -21.88
C ASP A 28 8.75 -8.29 -20.54
N THR A 29 8.80 -7.22 -19.74
CA THR A 29 9.45 -7.21 -18.44
C THR A 29 8.45 -6.89 -17.32
N LEU A 30 8.47 -7.68 -16.25
CA LEU A 30 7.68 -7.40 -15.05
C LEU A 30 8.27 -6.19 -14.31
N LYS A 31 7.41 -5.21 -14.06
CA LYS A 31 7.71 -4.01 -13.29
C LYS A 31 6.62 -3.78 -12.24
N VAL A 32 6.82 -2.79 -11.38
CA VAL A 32 5.85 -2.38 -10.37
C VAL A 32 5.49 -0.92 -10.61
N LEU A 33 4.20 -0.65 -10.78
CA LEU A 33 3.65 0.69 -10.79
C LEU A 33 3.22 1.01 -9.36
N GLU A 34 3.72 2.11 -8.81
CA GLU A 34 3.57 2.47 -7.41
C GLU A 34 3.53 3.99 -7.21
N ALA A 35 2.84 4.44 -6.17
CA ALA A 35 3.02 5.79 -5.63
C ALA A 35 4.01 5.72 -4.47
N ILE A 36 5.17 6.34 -4.66
CA ILE A 36 6.26 6.43 -3.68
C ILE A 36 6.90 7.82 -3.81
N PRO A 37 7.35 8.47 -2.72
CA PRO A 37 7.99 9.78 -2.87
C PRO A 37 9.11 9.77 -3.94
N PRO A 38 9.14 10.75 -4.86
CA PRO A 38 8.29 11.94 -4.84
C PRO A 38 6.99 11.84 -5.66
N LYS A 39 6.70 10.72 -6.37
CA LYS A 39 5.60 10.65 -7.33
C LYS A 39 5.17 9.24 -7.68
N VAL A 40 4.07 9.11 -8.41
CA VAL A 40 3.67 7.85 -9.06
C VAL A 40 4.68 7.51 -10.16
N MET A 41 5.21 6.29 -10.12
CA MET A 41 6.25 5.86 -11.06
C MET A 41 6.23 4.35 -11.33
N ILE A 42 6.99 3.94 -12.34
CA ILE A 42 7.24 2.53 -12.63
C ILE A 42 8.65 2.17 -12.18
N THR A 43 8.74 1.17 -11.32
CA THR A 43 10.00 0.67 -10.73
C THR A 43 10.29 -0.74 -11.25
N ASN A 44 11.55 -1.09 -11.40
CA ASN A 44 11.92 -2.47 -11.70
C ASN A 44 11.49 -3.41 -10.57
N LEU A 45 10.99 -4.59 -10.91
CA LEU A 45 10.53 -5.57 -9.92
C LEU A 45 11.64 -5.94 -8.93
N TYR A 46 12.87 -6.10 -9.41
CA TYR A 46 14.04 -6.38 -8.57
C TYR A 46 14.27 -5.29 -7.51
N ASP A 47 14.21 -4.02 -7.92
CA ASP A 47 14.44 -2.89 -7.02
C ASP A 47 13.31 -2.76 -5.98
N PHE A 48 12.06 -3.02 -6.39
CA PHE A 48 10.93 -3.06 -5.47
C PHE A 48 11.08 -4.16 -4.42
N ILE A 49 11.37 -5.39 -4.83
CA ILE A 49 11.48 -6.54 -3.94
C ILE A 49 12.62 -6.36 -2.93
N ASN A 50 13.72 -5.74 -3.34
CA ASN A 50 14.93 -5.61 -2.52
C ASN A 50 14.99 -4.31 -1.68
N ARG A 51 13.88 -3.63 -1.46
CA ARG A 51 13.85 -2.47 -0.55
C ARG A 51 13.82 -2.81 0.92
N SER A 52 13.32 -3.98 1.28
CA SER A 52 13.13 -4.37 2.68
C SER A 52 13.39 -5.86 2.87
N PHE A 53 14.13 -6.20 3.92
CA PHE A 53 14.56 -7.57 4.20
C PHE A 53 14.12 -8.03 5.59
N ASP A 54 13.82 -9.33 5.71
CA ASP A 54 13.65 -10.01 6.99
C ASP A 54 15.00 -10.27 7.67
N LYS A 55 14.96 -10.84 8.89
CA LYS A 55 16.16 -11.18 9.67
C LYS A 55 17.09 -12.22 8.99
N ASN A 56 16.58 -12.96 8.02
CA ASN A 56 17.31 -13.96 7.25
C ASN A 56 17.83 -13.38 5.90
N ARG A 57 17.67 -12.09 5.69
CA ARG A 57 18.01 -11.36 4.46
C ARG A 57 17.18 -11.81 3.25
N ASN A 58 15.97 -12.32 3.47
CA ASN A 58 14.99 -12.50 2.40
C ASN A 58 14.12 -11.25 2.27
N PRO A 59 13.71 -10.86 1.04
CA PRO A 59 12.81 -9.74 0.85
C PRO A 59 11.50 -9.91 1.63
N LYS A 60 11.05 -8.87 2.36
CA LYS A 60 9.77 -8.88 3.10
C LYS A 60 8.58 -8.55 2.19
N VAL A 61 8.37 -9.34 1.14
CA VAL A 61 7.32 -9.08 0.14
C VAL A 61 6.40 -10.28 0.02
N ILE A 62 5.10 -10.01 -0.01
CA ILE A 62 4.07 -10.98 -0.40
C ILE A 62 3.40 -10.57 -1.69
N VAL A 63 2.93 -11.53 -2.46
CA VAL A 63 2.24 -11.31 -3.73
C VAL A 63 0.78 -11.69 -3.58
N GLY A 64 -0.11 -10.71 -3.72
CA GLY A 64 -1.55 -10.91 -3.86
C GLY A 64 -1.98 -10.92 -5.33
N ARG A 65 -3.01 -11.69 -5.62
CA ARG A 65 -3.62 -11.77 -6.95
C ARG A 65 -5.13 -11.68 -6.83
N LEU A 66 -5.79 -10.97 -7.74
CA LEU A 66 -7.25 -11.00 -7.82
C LEU A 66 -7.74 -12.42 -8.11
N LYS A 67 -8.76 -12.86 -7.37
CA LYS A 67 -9.44 -14.13 -7.68
C LYS A 67 -10.02 -14.09 -9.09
N LYS A 68 -10.08 -15.24 -9.75
CA LYS A 68 -10.46 -15.40 -11.18
C LYS A 68 -11.69 -14.59 -11.60
N LYS A 69 -12.72 -14.52 -10.76
CA LYS A 69 -13.96 -13.79 -11.08
C LYS A 69 -13.81 -12.26 -11.17
N PHE A 70 -12.69 -11.71 -10.72
CA PHE A 70 -12.42 -10.27 -10.71
C PHE A 70 -11.31 -9.86 -11.69
N THR A 71 -10.71 -10.78 -12.43
CA THR A 71 -9.55 -10.49 -13.30
C THR A 71 -9.88 -9.56 -14.47
N ASN A 72 -11.15 -9.44 -14.86
CA ASN A 72 -11.57 -8.52 -15.92
C ASN A 72 -11.31 -7.04 -15.56
N SER A 73 -11.19 -6.69 -14.28
CA SER A 73 -10.87 -5.33 -13.84
C SER A 73 -9.39 -4.95 -14.03
N ILE A 74 -8.49 -5.93 -14.22
CA ILE A 74 -7.03 -5.70 -14.22
C ILE A 74 -6.61 -4.74 -15.34
N SER A 75 -7.12 -4.92 -16.56
CA SER A 75 -6.75 -4.08 -17.70
C SER A 75 -7.07 -2.60 -17.45
N ASN A 76 -8.27 -2.33 -16.93
CA ASN A 76 -8.72 -0.99 -16.62
C ASN A 76 -7.87 -0.40 -15.46
N ALA A 77 -7.59 -1.19 -14.43
CA ALA A 77 -6.78 -0.77 -13.29
C ALA A 77 -5.35 -0.40 -13.71
N VAL A 78 -4.73 -1.21 -14.58
CA VAL A 78 -3.39 -0.90 -15.13
C VAL A 78 -3.43 0.38 -15.95
N SER A 79 -4.44 0.54 -16.83
CA SER A 79 -4.60 1.75 -17.65
C SER A 79 -4.81 3.00 -16.79
N TYR A 80 -5.67 2.91 -15.77
CA TYR A 80 -5.89 3.98 -14.81
C TYR A 80 -4.59 4.36 -14.10
N SER A 81 -3.90 3.38 -13.51
CA SER A 81 -2.66 3.65 -12.76
C SER A 81 -1.57 4.26 -13.67
N LYS A 82 -1.47 3.81 -14.92
CA LYS A 82 -0.54 4.41 -15.91
C LYS A 82 -0.89 5.86 -16.24
N SER A 83 -2.18 6.23 -16.26
CA SER A 83 -2.60 7.61 -16.48
C SER A 83 -2.23 8.56 -15.33
N LYS A 84 -1.83 8.02 -14.17
CA LYS A 84 -1.41 8.76 -12.98
C LYS A 84 0.10 8.91 -12.84
N LEU A 85 0.87 8.41 -13.79
CA LEU A 85 2.33 8.58 -13.78
C LEU A 85 2.70 10.07 -13.65
N ASP A 86 3.76 10.32 -12.89
CA ASP A 86 4.28 11.65 -12.57
C ASP A 86 3.41 12.52 -11.63
N ILE A 87 2.22 12.07 -11.24
CA ILE A 87 1.43 12.74 -10.19
C ILE A 87 2.21 12.69 -8.88
N PRO A 88 2.31 13.82 -8.13
CA PRO A 88 3.03 13.87 -6.84
C PRO A 88 2.51 12.85 -5.83
N TYR A 89 3.42 12.37 -4.96
CA TYR A 89 3.07 11.52 -3.83
C TYR A 89 2.25 12.30 -2.80
N ASP A 90 1.19 11.68 -2.27
CA ASP A 90 0.41 12.24 -1.17
C ASP A 90 1.08 11.94 0.17
N GLU A 91 1.65 12.97 0.78
CA GLU A 91 2.28 12.88 2.09
C GLU A 91 1.28 13.01 3.26
N VAL A 92 0.05 13.46 2.98
CA VAL A 92 -0.96 13.67 4.04
C VAL A 92 -1.92 12.49 4.20
N PHE A 93 -1.88 11.51 3.31
CA PHE A 93 -2.71 10.31 3.31
C PHE A 93 -4.22 10.60 3.29
N LEU A 94 -4.64 11.54 2.45
CA LEU A 94 -6.04 11.90 2.24
C LEU A 94 -6.54 11.37 0.89
N ILE A 95 -7.81 10.98 0.84
CA ILE A 95 -8.47 10.58 -0.41
C ILE A 95 -8.98 11.81 -1.15
N ASN A 96 -8.91 11.80 -2.49
CA ASN A 96 -9.45 12.83 -3.39
C ASN A 96 -8.77 14.21 -3.28
N ASN A 97 -7.46 14.25 -3.13
CA ASN A 97 -6.67 15.48 -3.08
C ASN A 97 -5.75 15.69 -4.31
N GLU A 98 -6.02 14.98 -5.42
CA GLU A 98 -5.29 15.03 -6.69
C GLU A 98 -3.83 14.53 -6.62
N THR A 99 -3.41 13.96 -5.51
CA THR A 99 -2.14 13.27 -5.28
C THR A 99 -2.41 11.83 -4.84
N TYR A 100 -1.40 10.97 -4.78
CA TYR A 100 -1.62 9.57 -4.47
C TYR A 100 -0.61 9.04 -3.46
N TYR A 101 -1.08 8.44 -2.36
CA TYR A 101 -0.25 7.50 -1.61
C TYR A 101 -0.41 6.07 -2.14
N CYS A 102 0.44 5.14 -1.71
CA CYS A 102 0.60 3.84 -2.35
C CYS A 102 -0.71 3.04 -2.48
N SER A 103 -1.47 2.91 -1.41
CA SER A 103 -2.70 2.11 -1.41
C SER A 103 -3.91 2.85 -1.96
N GLU A 104 -3.95 4.17 -1.95
CA GLU A 104 -4.96 4.96 -2.64
C GLU A 104 -4.89 4.75 -4.15
N LEU A 105 -3.70 4.80 -4.74
CA LEU A 105 -3.52 4.51 -6.16
C LEU A 105 -4.12 3.15 -6.54
N ILE A 106 -3.91 2.13 -5.71
CA ILE A 106 -4.48 0.80 -5.94
C ILE A 106 -6.00 0.80 -5.75
N TYR A 107 -6.50 1.46 -4.71
CA TYR A 107 -7.94 1.58 -4.46
C TYR A 107 -8.66 2.23 -5.64
N GLU A 108 -8.18 3.38 -6.10
CA GLU A 108 -8.81 4.11 -7.19
C GLU A 108 -8.70 3.39 -8.54
N ALA A 109 -7.60 2.69 -8.77
CA ALA A 109 -7.44 1.86 -9.96
C ALA A 109 -8.54 0.78 -10.09
N PHE A 110 -9.06 0.31 -8.97
CA PHE A 110 -10.11 -0.72 -8.93
C PHE A 110 -11.48 -0.19 -8.47
N LEU A 111 -11.66 1.12 -8.37
CA LEU A 111 -12.86 1.75 -7.82
C LEU A 111 -14.12 1.41 -8.63
N ASN A 112 -14.05 1.46 -9.96
CA ASN A 112 -15.19 1.20 -10.84
C ASN A 112 -15.73 -0.23 -10.69
N ASP A 113 -14.88 -1.18 -10.32
CA ASP A 113 -15.25 -2.58 -10.11
C ASP A 113 -15.51 -2.89 -8.62
N SER A 114 -15.45 -1.87 -7.76
CA SER A 114 -15.67 -1.96 -6.30
C SER A 114 -14.87 -3.09 -5.64
N ILE A 115 -13.59 -3.26 -6.05
CA ILE A 115 -12.74 -4.36 -5.57
C ILE A 115 -12.32 -4.16 -4.11
N PHE A 116 -12.03 -2.93 -3.73
CA PHE A 116 -11.61 -2.58 -2.36
C PHE A 116 -12.58 -1.57 -1.74
N GLU A 117 -12.56 -1.48 -0.41
CA GLU A 117 -13.42 -0.59 0.37
C GLU A 117 -12.58 0.28 1.29
N LEU A 118 -12.95 1.55 1.41
CA LEU A 118 -12.34 2.44 2.38
C LEU A 118 -12.75 2.05 3.80
N LYS A 119 -11.84 2.26 4.75
CA LYS A 119 -12.07 2.07 6.18
C LYS A 119 -11.53 3.28 6.94
N PRO A 120 -12.02 3.57 8.15
CA PRO A 120 -11.40 4.55 9.01
C PRO A 120 -9.93 4.18 9.25
N MET A 121 -9.02 5.10 8.94
CA MET A 121 -7.60 4.93 9.21
C MET A 121 -7.26 5.32 10.65
N THR A 122 -6.18 4.75 11.18
CA THR A 122 -5.69 5.09 12.51
C THR A 122 -4.18 5.35 12.51
N PHE A 123 -3.78 6.32 13.32
CA PHE A 123 -2.40 6.72 13.59
C PHE A 123 -2.04 6.49 15.08
N LEU A 124 -2.95 5.78 15.78
CA LEU A 124 -2.80 5.48 17.19
C LEU A 124 -2.04 4.19 17.41
N HIS A 125 -1.25 4.17 18.46
CA HIS A 125 -0.60 2.94 18.91
C HIS A 125 -1.65 1.88 19.26
N PRO A 126 -1.56 0.64 18.71
CA PRO A 126 -2.65 -0.35 18.81
C PRO A 126 -2.97 -0.76 20.25
N LYS A 127 -2.01 -0.71 21.18
CA LYS A 127 -2.20 -1.08 22.59
C LYS A 127 -2.56 0.10 23.47
N THR A 128 -1.80 1.21 23.42
CA THR A 128 -2.00 2.35 24.33
C THR A 128 -3.05 3.33 23.86
N LYS A 129 -3.41 3.29 22.57
CA LYS A 129 -4.33 4.22 21.93
C LYS A 129 -3.86 5.68 21.90
N ASP A 130 -2.60 5.90 22.19
CA ASP A 130 -1.99 7.23 22.07
C ASP A 130 -1.51 7.46 20.63
N THR A 131 -1.54 8.71 20.21
CA THR A 131 -0.89 9.10 18.95
C THR A 131 0.63 8.96 19.10
N LEU A 132 1.24 8.21 18.20
CA LEU A 132 2.69 8.03 18.19
C LEU A 132 3.42 9.36 17.99
N LYS A 133 4.55 9.53 18.68
CA LYS A 133 5.37 10.75 18.58
C LYS A 133 5.78 11.05 17.15
N VAL A 134 6.17 10.02 16.39
CA VAL A 134 6.56 10.15 14.98
C VAL A 134 5.45 10.76 14.11
N TRP A 135 4.18 10.43 14.35
CA TRP A 135 3.06 11.01 13.63
C TRP A 135 2.82 12.48 14.00
N LYS A 136 2.97 12.81 15.29
CA LYS A 136 2.85 14.21 15.75
C LYS A 136 3.92 15.10 15.10
N GLU A 137 5.17 14.63 15.06
CA GLU A 137 6.28 15.32 14.40
C GLU A 137 6.05 15.44 12.90
N TYR A 138 5.72 14.33 12.23
CA TYR A 138 5.48 14.28 10.80
C TYR A 138 4.40 15.26 10.32
N TYR A 139 3.24 15.25 10.96
CA TYR A 139 2.15 16.16 10.58
C TYR A 139 2.40 17.62 11.04
N SER A 140 3.18 17.82 12.09
CA SER A 140 3.66 19.15 12.47
C SER A 140 4.56 19.75 11.39
N ASP A 141 5.49 18.96 10.85
CA ASP A 141 6.41 19.41 9.79
C ASP A 141 5.65 19.71 8.48
N LEU A 142 4.58 18.97 8.20
CA LEU A 142 3.68 19.24 7.08
C LEU A 142 2.71 20.42 7.34
N ASN A 143 2.73 21.00 8.54
CA ASN A 143 1.83 22.08 8.97
C ASN A 143 0.34 21.73 8.75
N THR A 144 -0.05 20.50 9.10
CA THR A 144 -1.43 20.00 8.94
C THR A 144 -1.83 19.10 10.11
N TYR A 145 -3.09 18.67 10.15
CA TYR A 145 -3.61 17.78 11.19
C TYR A 145 -3.43 16.31 10.84
N ILE A 146 -3.39 15.46 11.87
CA ILE A 146 -3.40 14.00 11.71
C ILE A 146 -4.81 13.55 11.32
N PRO A 147 -5.02 12.88 10.19
CA PRO A 147 -6.35 12.51 9.70
C PRO A 147 -6.87 11.22 10.38
N GLU A 148 -6.80 11.17 11.72
CA GLU A 148 -7.31 10.04 12.51
C GLU A 148 -8.80 9.83 12.28
N GLY A 149 -9.19 8.59 11.95
CA GLY A 149 -10.57 8.22 11.71
C GLY A 149 -11.12 8.62 10.32
N ASN A 150 -10.37 9.35 9.52
CA ASN A 150 -10.77 9.65 8.15
C ASN A 150 -10.85 8.37 7.32
N SER A 151 -11.81 8.34 6.39
CA SER A 151 -11.90 7.24 5.42
C SER A 151 -10.64 7.17 4.58
N GLY A 152 -10.04 6.00 4.51
CA GLY A 152 -8.84 5.75 3.73
C GLY A 152 -8.62 4.27 3.51
N ILE A 153 -7.46 3.92 3.01
CA ILE A 153 -7.08 2.53 2.76
C ILE A 153 -5.59 2.37 3.02
N ASN A 154 -5.18 1.16 3.41
CA ASN A 154 -3.77 0.84 3.60
C ASN A 154 -3.48 -0.57 3.05
N PRO A 155 -2.20 -0.93 2.88
CA PRO A 155 -1.84 -2.24 2.33
C PRO A 155 -2.36 -3.42 3.17
N GLY A 156 -2.46 -3.26 4.48
CA GLY A 156 -3.06 -4.25 5.39
C GLY A 156 -4.52 -4.53 5.04
N ILE A 157 -5.34 -3.48 4.91
CA ILE A 157 -6.75 -3.58 4.51
C ILE A 157 -6.89 -4.29 3.15
N ILE A 158 -6.06 -3.92 2.17
CA ILE A 158 -6.07 -4.56 0.85
C ILE A 158 -5.73 -6.05 0.96
N SER A 159 -4.73 -6.41 1.76
CA SER A 159 -4.31 -7.80 1.95
C SER A 159 -5.37 -8.71 2.58
N LEU A 160 -6.33 -8.13 3.31
CA LEU A 160 -7.47 -8.82 3.95
C LEU A 160 -8.69 -8.94 3.04
N SER A 161 -8.66 -8.37 1.83
CA SER A 161 -9.81 -8.43 0.92
C SER A 161 -10.12 -9.87 0.53
N ASN A 162 -11.39 -10.25 0.62
CA ASN A 162 -11.87 -11.55 0.17
C ASN A 162 -11.84 -11.70 -1.38
N LYS A 163 -11.47 -10.66 -2.10
CA LYS A 163 -11.39 -10.63 -3.57
C LYS A 163 -9.98 -10.93 -4.09
N ILE A 164 -8.99 -11.01 -3.20
CA ILE A 164 -7.64 -11.44 -3.51
C ILE A 164 -7.30 -12.80 -2.89
N GLU A 165 -6.25 -13.39 -3.38
CA GLU A 165 -5.56 -14.54 -2.78
C GLU A 165 -4.07 -14.23 -2.70
N ILE A 166 -3.41 -14.65 -1.62
CA ILE A 166 -1.95 -14.56 -1.50
C ILE A 166 -1.36 -15.78 -2.21
N VAL A 167 -0.53 -15.54 -3.21
CA VAL A 167 -0.01 -16.58 -4.11
C VAL A 167 1.48 -16.84 -3.95
N HIS A 168 2.22 -15.94 -3.31
CA HIS A 168 3.65 -16.10 -3.11
C HIS A 168 4.18 -15.26 -1.95
N PHE A 169 5.24 -15.79 -1.32
CA PHE A 169 6.00 -15.14 -0.25
C PHE A 169 7.49 -15.18 -0.62
N TYR A 170 8.15 -14.03 -0.68
CA TYR A 170 9.60 -13.97 -0.83
C TYR A 170 10.32 -14.16 0.52
N GLY A 171 9.71 -13.71 1.59
CA GLY A 171 10.18 -13.83 2.96
C GLY A 171 9.03 -13.61 3.93
N ILE A 172 9.32 -13.33 5.18
CA ILE A 172 8.33 -13.19 6.24
C ILE A 172 8.21 -11.71 6.63
N PRO A 173 7.10 -11.02 6.28
CA PRO A 173 6.82 -9.68 6.76
C PRO A 173 6.82 -9.59 8.30
N SER A 174 7.06 -8.38 8.81
CA SER A 174 6.98 -8.10 10.25
C SER A 174 5.59 -8.46 10.78
N GLY A 175 5.51 -9.00 12.01
CA GLY A 175 4.24 -9.34 12.66
C GLY A 175 3.55 -10.61 12.14
N MET A 176 3.97 -11.18 11.02
CA MET A 176 3.35 -12.37 10.44
C MET A 176 3.61 -13.60 11.32
N GLU A 177 2.54 -14.29 11.70
CA GLU A 177 2.60 -15.58 12.37
C GLU A 177 2.96 -16.69 11.38
N LYS A 178 3.80 -17.64 11.83
CA LYS A 178 4.23 -18.78 11.02
C LYS A 178 3.18 -19.89 11.04
#